data_72493ddc8bec3da4d343587080db2d16
#
_entry.id   72493ddc8bec3da4d343587080db2d16
#
_cell.length_a   1.000
_cell.length_b   1.000
_cell.length_c   1.000
_cell.angle_alpha   90.00
_cell.angle_beta   90.00
_cell.angle_gamma   90.00
#
_symmetry.space_group_name_H-M   'P 1'
#
loop_
_entity.id
_entity.type
_entity.pdbx_description
1 polymer ?
#
loop_
_entity_poly.entity_id
_entity_poly.type
_entity_poly.pdbx_seq_one_letter_code
_entity_poly.pdbx_strand_id
1 'polypeptide(L)'
;MKNIFVDTNVIIDFLGNRESFSNAATELFDLYEGNKKKIFVSAISYTNIYYLLYKQIKSHKEVISLLNILFDLTELIDVNKNIISQSLHSNFSDFEDSVQFYSAISNAKIDFIVSRDKKGFKKSTLPVLDVEQALRICNQ
;
A
#
# COMPACT_ATOMS: atom_id res chain seq x y z
N MET A 1 -3.07 -9.91 15.36
CA MET A 1 -2.52 -9.01 14.34
C MET A 1 -2.66 -9.63 12.96
N LYS A 2 -2.80 -8.84 11.92
CA LYS A 2 -3.10 -9.31 10.58
C LYS A 2 -2.02 -8.92 9.58
N ASN A 3 -1.88 -9.70 8.49
CA ASN A 3 -1.09 -9.30 7.33
C ASN A 3 -1.93 -8.33 6.49
N ILE A 4 -1.37 -7.20 6.14
CA ILE A 4 -2.09 -6.15 5.42
C ILE A 4 -1.40 -5.81 4.11
N PHE A 5 -2.20 -5.39 3.14
CA PHE A 5 -1.71 -4.80 1.89
C PHE A 5 -1.99 -3.30 1.94
N VAL A 6 -1.01 -2.49 1.65
CA VAL A 6 -1.12 -1.03 1.78
C VAL A 6 -1.08 -0.39 0.40
N ASP A 7 -2.11 0.43 0.12
CA ASP A 7 -2.22 1.18 -1.13
C ASP A 7 -1.26 2.37 -1.16
N THR A 8 -0.95 2.82 -2.36
CA THR A 8 0.01 3.89 -2.64
C THR A 8 -0.25 5.17 -1.83
N ASN A 9 -1.50 5.58 -1.70
CA ASN A 9 -1.83 6.84 -0.99
C ASN A 9 -1.42 6.81 0.49
N VAL A 10 -1.56 5.66 1.15
CA VAL A 10 -1.15 5.51 2.55
C VAL A 10 0.37 5.51 2.69
N ILE A 11 1.06 4.91 1.73
CA ILE A 11 2.53 4.89 1.70
C ILE A 11 3.08 6.31 1.55
N ILE A 12 2.47 7.11 0.68
CA ILE A 12 2.86 8.51 0.49
C ILE A 12 2.60 9.32 1.75
N ASP A 13 1.52 9.06 2.46
CA ASP A 13 1.24 9.72 3.75
C ASP A 13 2.35 9.43 4.75
N PHE A 14 2.85 8.18 4.77
CA PHE A 14 3.94 7.79 5.63
C PHE A 14 5.28 8.42 5.22
N LEU A 15 5.68 8.23 3.95
CA LEU A 15 7.00 8.68 3.47
C LEU A 15 7.07 10.18 3.21
N GLY A 16 5.97 10.76 2.73
CA GLY A 16 5.92 12.18 2.35
C GLY A 16 5.56 13.11 3.49
N ASN A 17 5.32 12.58 4.68
CA ASN A 17 5.00 13.36 5.88
C ASN A 17 3.83 14.33 5.65
N ARG A 18 2.73 13.83 5.06
CA ARG A 18 1.51 14.63 4.84
C ARG A 18 0.82 14.90 6.17
N GLU A 19 0.74 16.16 6.58
CA GLU A 19 0.33 16.59 7.92
C GLU A 19 -0.93 15.92 8.47
N SER A 20 -1.99 15.84 7.67
CA SER A 20 -3.28 15.30 8.16
C SER A 20 -3.30 13.78 8.34
N PHE A 21 -2.43 13.06 7.64
CA PHE A 21 -2.48 11.60 7.56
C PHE A 21 -1.20 10.91 8.01
N SER A 22 -0.12 11.65 8.14
CA SER A 22 1.21 11.10 8.40
C SER A 22 1.31 10.39 9.75
N ASN A 23 0.71 10.98 10.80
CA ASN A 23 0.80 10.40 12.15
C ASN A 23 0.17 9.02 12.23
N ALA A 24 -1.02 8.86 11.67
CA ALA A 24 -1.72 7.58 11.67
C ALA A 24 -0.97 6.54 10.81
N ALA A 25 -0.48 6.95 9.65
CA ALA A 25 0.30 6.07 8.77
C ALA A 25 1.59 5.62 9.46
N THR A 26 2.30 6.53 10.12
CA THR A 26 3.51 6.22 10.86
C THR A 26 3.22 5.23 11.99
N GLU A 27 2.16 5.45 12.73
CA GLU A 27 1.74 4.55 13.80
C GLU A 27 1.45 3.15 13.27
N LEU A 28 0.79 3.05 12.12
CA LEU A 28 0.51 1.77 11.48
C LEU A 28 1.81 1.03 11.12
N PHE A 29 2.76 1.70 10.48
CA PHE A 29 4.04 1.08 10.12
C PHE A 29 4.82 0.67 11.37
N ASP A 30 4.81 1.49 12.41
CA ASP A 30 5.50 1.19 13.68
C ASP A 30 4.98 -0.08 14.34
N LEU A 31 3.67 -0.33 14.26
CA LEU A 31 3.07 -1.55 14.82
C LEU A 31 3.64 -2.82 14.20
N TYR A 32 4.06 -2.76 12.94
CA TYR A 32 4.55 -3.94 12.22
C TYR A 32 6.04 -4.17 12.38
N GLU A 33 6.77 -3.20 12.91
CA GLU A 33 8.21 -3.34 13.10
C GLU A 33 8.51 -4.48 14.07
N GLY A 34 9.35 -5.42 13.65
CA GLY A 34 9.73 -6.58 14.44
C GLY A 34 8.64 -7.64 14.62
N ASN A 35 7.49 -7.50 13.95
CA ASN A 35 6.40 -8.45 14.06
C ASN A 35 6.48 -9.56 13.01
N LYS A 36 5.84 -10.71 13.31
CA LYS A 36 5.71 -11.81 12.35
C LYS A 36 4.77 -11.48 11.22
N LYS A 37 3.72 -10.72 11.50
CA LYS A 37 2.79 -10.24 10.48
C LYS A 37 3.40 -9.06 9.76
N LYS A 38 3.10 -8.93 8.46
CA LYS A 38 3.82 -8.02 7.57
C LYS A 38 2.89 -7.07 6.85
N ILE A 39 3.47 -5.94 6.43
CA ILE A 39 2.87 -5.03 5.47
C ILE A 39 3.36 -5.45 4.09
N PHE A 40 2.43 -5.62 3.16
CA PHE A 40 2.71 -5.98 1.77
C PHE A 40 2.44 -4.79 0.87
N VAL A 41 3.29 -4.59 -0.12
CA VAL A 41 3.21 -3.48 -1.08
C VAL A 41 3.42 -4.03 -2.48
N SER A 42 2.63 -3.57 -3.44
CA SER A 42 2.82 -3.97 -4.84
C SER A 42 4.02 -3.26 -5.46
N ALA A 43 4.73 -3.97 -6.33
CA ALA A 43 5.84 -3.41 -7.09
C ALA A 43 5.44 -2.15 -7.89
N ILE A 44 4.19 -2.08 -8.37
CA ILE A 44 3.71 -0.92 -9.12
C ILE A 44 3.72 0.36 -8.27
N SER A 45 3.55 0.24 -6.97
CA SER A 45 3.55 1.39 -6.07
C SER A 45 4.88 2.12 -6.06
N TYR A 46 5.99 1.42 -6.23
CA TYR A 46 7.32 2.04 -6.19
C TYR A 46 7.50 3.12 -7.26
N THR A 47 7.08 2.85 -8.50
CA THR A 47 7.18 3.84 -9.57
C THR A 47 6.22 5.00 -9.35
N ASN A 48 5.01 4.72 -8.89
CA ASN A 48 4.02 5.76 -8.61
C ASN A 48 4.46 6.66 -7.45
N ILE A 49 4.99 6.06 -6.39
CA ILE A 49 5.50 6.80 -5.23
C ILE A 49 6.70 7.67 -5.64
N TYR A 50 7.63 7.12 -6.42
CA TYR A 50 8.76 7.88 -6.92
C TYR A 50 8.30 9.15 -7.63
N TYR A 51 7.37 9.01 -8.56
CA TYR A 51 6.85 10.13 -9.34
C TYR A 51 6.25 11.22 -8.45
N LEU A 52 5.41 10.82 -7.50
CA LEU A 52 4.70 11.77 -6.64
C LEU A 52 5.64 12.45 -5.65
N LEU A 53 6.56 11.72 -5.06
CA LEU A 53 7.53 12.29 -4.12
C LEU A 53 8.54 13.18 -4.84
N TYR A 54 8.97 12.79 -6.04
CA TYR A 54 9.93 13.60 -6.81
C TYR A 54 9.36 14.98 -7.15
N LYS A 55 8.07 15.09 -7.41
CA LYS A 55 7.43 16.39 -7.67
C LYS A 55 7.57 17.35 -6.48
N GLN A 56 7.54 16.82 -5.27
CA GLN A 56 7.67 17.64 -4.06
C GLN A 56 9.13 17.89 -3.69
N ILE A 57 9.93 16.84 -3.66
CA ILE A 57 11.29 16.86 -3.10
C ILE A 57 12.31 17.31 -4.13
N LYS A 58 12.11 16.96 -5.41
CA LYS A 58 13.00 17.30 -6.54
C LYS A 58 14.45 16.84 -6.34
N SER A 59 14.63 15.74 -5.63
CA SER A 59 15.94 15.13 -5.41
C SER A 59 15.83 13.62 -5.57
N HIS A 60 16.44 13.07 -6.61
CA HIS A 60 16.48 11.63 -6.84
C HIS A 60 17.07 10.89 -5.64
N LYS A 61 18.16 11.39 -5.11
CA LYS A 61 18.86 10.77 -3.97
C LYS A 61 17.96 10.67 -2.75
N GLU A 62 17.21 11.73 -2.43
CA GLU A 62 16.30 11.73 -1.28
C GLU A 62 15.14 10.79 -1.49
N VAL A 63 14.54 10.78 -2.69
CA VAL A 63 13.42 9.88 -2.98
C VAL A 63 13.87 8.43 -2.91
N ILE A 64 15.03 8.09 -3.44
CA ILE A 64 15.57 6.73 -3.35
C ILE A 64 15.81 6.31 -1.90
N SER A 65 16.29 7.24 -1.06
CA SER A 65 16.43 6.94 0.39
C SER A 65 15.10 6.58 1.02
N LEU A 66 14.02 7.29 0.68
CA LEU A 66 12.69 7.00 1.19
C LEU A 66 12.16 5.64 0.69
N LEU A 67 12.40 5.35 -0.59
CA LEU A 67 12.01 4.05 -1.16
C LEU A 67 12.79 2.89 -0.52
N ASN A 68 14.04 3.11 -0.14
CA ASN A 68 14.81 2.10 0.59
C ASN A 68 14.21 1.83 1.97
N ILE A 69 13.72 2.86 2.65
CA ILE A 69 13.02 2.67 3.93
C ILE A 69 11.80 1.78 3.73
N LEU A 70 11.00 2.07 2.72
CA LEU A 70 9.82 1.26 2.39
C LEU A 70 10.22 -0.19 2.10
N PHE A 71 11.26 -0.38 1.31
CA PHE A 71 11.74 -1.70 0.92
C PHE A 71 12.15 -2.54 2.14
N ASP A 72 12.83 -1.90 3.10
CA ASP A 72 13.30 -2.59 4.30
C ASP A 72 12.17 -2.91 5.29
N LEU A 73 11.10 -2.11 5.30
CA LEU A 73 9.99 -2.26 6.26
C LEU A 73 8.87 -3.18 5.77
N THR A 74 8.83 -3.52 4.49
CA THR A 74 7.67 -4.21 3.91
C THR A 74 8.08 -5.40 3.06
N GLU A 75 7.08 -6.22 2.71
CA GLU A 75 7.23 -7.30 1.74
C GLU A 75 6.70 -6.83 0.38
N LEU A 76 7.48 -7.05 -0.66
CA LEU A 76 7.12 -6.64 -2.01
C LEU A 76 6.38 -7.76 -2.74
N ILE A 77 5.29 -7.40 -3.41
CA ILE A 77 4.56 -8.32 -4.28
C ILE A 77 4.89 -7.97 -5.73
N ASP A 78 5.43 -8.94 -6.46
CA ASP A 78 5.73 -8.78 -7.88
C ASP A 78 4.44 -8.64 -8.68
N VAL A 79 4.46 -7.77 -9.69
CA VAL A 79 3.36 -7.65 -10.65
C VAL A 79 3.74 -8.39 -11.91
N ASN A 80 3.04 -9.48 -12.17
CA ASN A 80 3.32 -10.36 -13.30
C ASN A 80 2.24 -10.26 -14.38
N LYS A 81 2.43 -11.03 -15.45
CA LYS A 81 1.48 -11.03 -16.58
C LYS A 81 0.08 -11.43 -16.15
N ASN A 82 -0.06 -12.39 -15.23
CA ASN A 82 -1.36 -12.84 -14.76
C ASN A 82 -2.12 -11.73 -14.03
N ILE A 83 -1.45 -10.99 -13.16
CA ILE A 83 -2.04 -9.85 -12.46
C ILE A 83 -2.52 -8.79 -13.45
N ILE A 84 -1.70 -8.45 -14.44
CA ILE A 84 -2.06 -7.48 -15.46
C ILE A 84 -3.26 -7.98 -16.28
N SER A 85 -3.27 -9.25 -16.67
CA SER A 85 -4.38 -9.83 -17.41
C SER A 85 -5.69 -9.75 -16.63
N GLN A 86 -5.67 -10.12 -15.35
CA GLN A 86 -6.85 -10.03 -14.49
C GLN A 86 -7.34 -8.58 -14.38
N SER A 87 -6.42 -7.65 -14.25
CA SER A 87 -6.75 -6.23 -14.15
C SER A 87 -7.40 -5.68 -15.41
N LEU A 88 -6.87 -6.05 -16.57
CA LEU A 88 -7.41 -5.64 -17.88
C LEU A 88 -8.84 -6.15 -18.11
N HIS A 89 -9.19 -7.29 -17.55
CA HIS A 89 -10.50 -7.93 -17.72
C HIS A 89 -11.44 -7.71 -16.53
N SER A 90 -11.05 -6.83 -15.60
CA SER A 90 -11.82 -6.58 -14.39
C SER A 90 -12.93 -5.55 -14.60
N ASN A 91 -13.83 -5.46 -13.63
CA ASN A 91 -14.89 -4.47 -13.58
C ASN A 91 -14.51 -3.23 -12.75
N PHE A 92 -13.23 -3.07 -12.40
CA PHE A 92 -12.76 -1.88 -11.70
C PHE A 92 -12.84 -0.67 -12.64
N SER A 93 -13.21 0.48 -12.10
CA SER A 93 -13.27 1.73 -12.86
C SER A 93 -11.91 2.39 -13.04
N ASP A 94 -10.92 2.00 -12.24
CA ASP A 94 -9.55 2.53 -12.30
C ASP A 94 -8.57 1.37 -12.44
N PHE A 95 -7.69 1.45 -13.46
CA PHE A 95 -6.76 0.37 -13.77
C PHE A 95 -5.72 0.17 -12.65
N GLU A 96 -5.18 1.26 -12.11
CA GLU A 96 -4.19 1.15 -11.02
C GLU A 96 -4.79 0.46 -9.80
N ASP A 97 -6.01 0.83 -9.42
CA ASP A 97 -6.71 0.19 -8.29
C ASP A 97 -6.93 -1.30 -8.54
N SER A 98 -7.24 -1.68 -9.79
CA SER A 98 -7.38 -3.09 -10.14
C SER A 98 -6.05 -3.85 -9.98
N VAL A 99 -4.94 -3.25 -10.40
CA VAL A 99 -3.62 -3.87 -10.25
C VAL A 99 -3.27 -4.02 -8.76
N GLN A 100 -3.58 -3.04 -7.95
CA GLN A 100 -3.39 -3.11 -6.50
C GLN A 100 -4.22 -4.26 -5.91
N PHE A 101 -5.49 -4.35 -6.27
CA PHE A 101 -6.37 -5.40 -5.77
C PHE A 101 -5.88 -6.80 -6.18
N TYR A 102 -5.56 -7.00 -7.46
CA TYR A 102 -5.09 -8.33 -7.92
C TYR A 102 -3.70 -8.66 -7.38
N SER A 103 -2.88 -7.67 -7.10
CA SER A 103 -1.63 -7.88 -6.36
C SER A 103 -1.92 -8.39 -4.94
N ALA A 104 -2.86 -7.76 -4.25
CA ALA A 104 -3.21 -8.16 -2.88
C ALA A 104 -3.75 -9.59 -2.82
N ILE A 105 -4.67 -9.96 -3.69
CA ILE A 105 -5.25 -11.32 -3.66
C ILE A 105 -4.32 -12.38 -4.21
N SER A 106 -3.23 -12.01 -4.87
CA SER A 106 -2.23 -12.99 -5.34
C SER A 106 -1.49 -13.66 -4.19
N ASN A 107 -1.53 -13.08 -3.01
CA ASN A 107 -0.93 -13.66 -1.81
C ASN A 107 -2.02 -13.99 -0.79
N ALA A 108 -2.29 -15.28 -0.62
CA ALA A 108 -3.36 -15.76 0.26
C ALA A 108 -3.16 -15.41 1.75
N LYS A 109 -1.97 -14.96 2.14
CA LYS A 109 -1.68 -14.56 3.53
C LYS A 109 -2.25 -13.19 3.89
N ILE A 110 -2.59 -12.37 2.90
CA ILE A 110 -3.09 -11.01 3.13
C ILE A 110 -4.54 -11.06 3.59
N ASP A 111 -4.82 -10.41 4.70
CA ASP A 111 -6.13 -10.41 5.33
C ASP A 111 -7.03 -9.26 4.88
N PHE A 112 -6.46 -8.07 4.66
CA PHE A 112 -7.22 -6.92 4.16
C PHE A 112 -6.32 -5.86 3.52
N ILE A 113 -6.96 -4.92 2.81
CA ILE A 113 -6.31 -3.80 2.14
C ILE A 113 -6.48 -2.55 3.01
N VAL A 114 -5.45 -1.74 3.11
CA VAL A 114 -5.51 -0.42 3.76
C VAL A 114 -5.39 0.66 2.69
N SER A 115 -6.40 1.51 2.58
CA SER A 115 -6.44 2.60 1.60
C SER A 115 -7.29 3.75 2.11
N ARG A 116 -6.95 4.97 1.70
CA ARG A 116 -7.84 6.13 1.92
C ARG A 116 -8.97 6.16 0.89
N ASP A 117 -8.81 5.48 -0.23
CA ASP A 117 -9.79 5.46 -1.33
C ASP A 117 -10.59 4.16 -1.33
N LYS A 118 -11.50 4.01 -0.38
CA LYS A 118 -12.38 2.84 -0.34
C LYS A 118 -13.29 2.74 -1.55
N LYS A 119 -13.65 3.88 -2.12
CA LYS A 119 -14.56 3.95 -3.27
C LYS A 119 -13.94 3.29 -4.50
N GLY A 120 -12.64 3.47 -4.72
CA GLY A 120 -11.91 2.82 -5.82
C GLY A 120 -11.83 1.31 -5.69
N PHE A 121 -12.01 0.80 -4.47
CA PHE A 121 -11.95 -0.63 -4.17
C PHE A 121 -13.30 -1.28 -3.88
N LYS A 122 -14.41 -0.64 -4.27
CA LYS A 122 -15.74 -1.19 -3.99
C LYS A 122 -16.00 -2.58 -4.57
N LYS A 123 -15.22 -3.00 -5.58
CA LYS A 123 -15.30 -4.34 -6.17
C LYS A 123 -14.39 -5.36 -5.49
N SER A 124 -13.68 -4.95 -4.43
CA SER A 124 -12.76 -5.83 -3.72
C SER A 124 -13.50 -6.93 -2.99
N THR A 125 -12.95 -8.15 -3.06
CA THR A 125 -13.42 -9.29 -2.27
C THR A 125 -12.75 -9.34 -0.89
N LEU A 126 -11.67 -8.58 -0.69
CA LEU A 126 -11.03 -8.40 0.61
C LEU A 126 -11.64 -7.18 1.30
N PRO A 127 -11.73 -7.18 2.65
CA PRO A 127 -12.08 -5.96 3.37
C PRO A 127 -11.13 -4.83 3.02
N VAL A 128 -11.64 -3.63 2.88
CA VAL A 128 -10.83 -2.42 2.63
C VAL A 128 -11.08 -1.47 3.79
N LEU A 129 -10.02 -1.15 4.51
CA LEU A 129 -10.07 -0.33 5.71
C LEU A 129 -9.25 0.93 5.51
N ASP A 130 -9.66 2.02 6.13
CA ASP A 130 -8.77 3.18 6.25
C ASP A 130 -7.76 2.94 7.38
N VAL A 131 -6.78 3.83 7.51
CA VAL A 131 -5.70 3.65 8.48
C VAL A 131 -6.24 3.60 9.92
N GLU A 132 -7.20 4.43 10.26
CA GLU A 132 -7.79 4.46 11.60
C GLU A 132 -8.47 3.14 11.94
N GLN A 133 -9.23 2.59 11.00
CA GLN A 133 -9.88 1.29 11.18
C GLN A 133 -8.84 0.18 11.32
N ALA A 134 -7.79 0.22 10.50
CA ALA A 134 -6.71 -0.75 10.57
C ALA A 134 -5.99 -0.71 11.92
N LEU A 135 -5.73 0.49 12.44
CA LEU A 135 -5.11 0.65 13.75
C LEU A 135 -5.95 0.03 14.86
N ARG A 136 -7.27 0.23 14.82
CA ARG A 136 -8.16 -0.38 15.83
C ARG A 136 -8.11 -1.90 15.81
N ILE A 137 -8.07 -2.49 14.63
CA ILE A 137 -8.00 -3.95 14.47
C ILE A 137 -6.63 -4.49 14.89
N CYS A 138 -5.56 -3.83 14.47
CA CYS A 138 -4.20 -4.31 14.72
C CYS A 138 -3.77 -4.14 16.19
N ASN A 139 -4.40 -3.24 16.93
CA ASN A 139 -4.12 -3.02 18.34
C ASN A 139 -4.84 -3.99 19.29
N GLN A 140 -5.66 -4.87 18.75
CA GLN A 140 -6.38 -5.87 19.54
C GLN A 140 -5.52 -7.08 19.87
#